data_904d693ee84122f0bfbfcc3e596d9d14
#
_entry.id   904d693ee84122f0bfbfcc3e596d9d14
#
_cell.length_a   1.000
_cell.length_b   1.000
_cell.length_c   1.000
_cell.angle_alpha   90.00
_cell.angle_beta   90.00
_cell.angle_gamma   90.00
#
_symmetry.space_group_name_H-M   'P 1'
#
loop_
_entity.id
_entity.type
_entity.pdbx_description
1 polymer ?
#
loop_
_entity_poly.entity_id
_entity_poly.type
_entity_poly.pdbx_seq_one_letter_code
_entity_poly.pdbx_strand_id
1 'polypeptide(L)'
;WFDQDSWSEIQGLGWHLLAVPENAGGVGMGLVAAAAIQEEIGRAACPTPLTGTLQATFVLREAKADKLLSQVAEGTSMALAIHGEDGSLEPDSTDVTANGTSLSGTSWYVQDIHKVDKFVVSANSEQGIGLYLVSAGDCDLQGDKIVDLTRDQGRVVMNGVEAEVIAAPGDG
;
A
#
# COMPACT_ATOMS: atom_id res chain seq x y z
N TRP A 1 1.56 -8.61 -15.54
CA TRP A 1 0.59 -9.70 -15.63
C TRP A 1 0.03 -10.02 -14.24
N PHE A 2 -1.30 -10.09 -14.09
CA PHE A 2 -2.00 -10.32 -12.82
C PHE A 2 -3.06 -11.40 -13.03
N ASP A 3 -3.11 -12.36 -12.11
CA ASP A 3 -4.08 -13.44 -12.11
C ASP A 3 -5.07 -13.23 -10.96
N GLN A 4 -6.28 -12.81 -11.30
CA GLN A 4 -7.35 -12.54 -10.33
C GLN A 4 -7.80 -13.83 -9.61
N ASP A 5 -7.71 -14.97 -10.27
CA ASP A 5 -8.10 -16.25 -9.67
C ASP A 5 -7.13 -16.63 -8.54
N SER A 6 -5.81 -16.48 -8.78
CA SER A 6 -4.78 -16.68 -7.75
C SER A 6 -4.95 -15.73 -6.55
N TRP A 7 -5.33 -14.47 -6.79
CA TRP A 7 -5.64 -13.55 -5.70
C TRP A 7 -6.87 -13.99 -4.90
N SER A 8 -7.91 -14.43 -5.58
CA SER A 8 -9.13 -14.94 -4.94
C SER A 8 -8.86 -16.19 -4.10
N GLU A 9 -7.99 -17.08 -4.56
CA GLU A 9 -7.54 -18.25 -3.78
C GLU A 9 -6.77 -17.84 -2.52
N ILE A 10 -5.83 -16.89 -2.63
CA ILE A 10 -5.08 -16.35 -1.50
C ILE A 10 -6.02 -15.72 -0.46
N GLN A 11 -7.02 -14.97 -0.91
CA GLN A 11 -8.06 -14.43 -0.04
C GLN A 11 -8.89 -15.54 0.61
N GLY A 12 -9.29 -16.56 -0.14
CA GLY A 12 -10.01 -17.74 0.37
C GLY A 12 -9.22 -18.52 1.44
N LEU A 13 -7.88 -18.54 1.34
CA LEU A 13 -6.97 -19.12 2.34
C LEU A 13 -6.73 -18.19 3.55
N GLY A 14 -7.19 -16.94 3.49
CA GLY A 14 -7.05 -15.98 4.58
C GLY A 14 -5.63 -15.40 4.73
N TRP A 15 -4.76 -15.47 3.71
CA TRP A 15 -3.38 -14.99 3.84
C TRP A 15 -3.30 -13.47 3.99
N HIS A 16 -4.22 -12.71 3.42
CA HIS A 16 -4.33 -11.26 3.60
C HIS A 16 -4.72 -10.88 5.04
N LEU A 17 -5.34 -11.82 5.79
CA LEU A 17 -5.75 -11.62 7.19
C LEU A 17 -4.60 -11.77 8.19
N LEU A 18 -3.47 -12.35 7.79
CA LEU A 18 -2.38 -12.73 8.70
C LEU A 18 -1.93 -11.57 9.60
N ALA A 19 -1.71 -10.40 9.04
CA ALA A 19 -1.24 -9.23 9.77
C ALA A 19 -2.37 -8.37 10.34
N VAL A 20 -3.61 -8.54 9.89
CA VAL A 20 -4.77 -7.79 10.41
C VAL A 20 -5.03 -8.22 11.86
N PRO A 21 -5.21 -7.28 12.83
CA PRO A 21 -5.52 -7.61 14.22
C PRO A 21 -6.86 -8.34 14.37
N GLU A 22 -6.99 -9.14 15.42
CA GLU A 22 -8.21 -9.92 15.70
C GLU A 22 -9.46 -9.03 15.88
N ASN A 23 -9.32 -7.87 16.53
CA ASN A 23 -10.41 -6.91 16.69
C ASN A 23 -10.89 -6.29 15.37
N ALA A 24 -10.07 -6.36 14.31
CA ALA A 24 -10.43 -5.90 12.95
C ALA A 24 -10.79 -7.07 12.00
N GLY A 25 -10.92 -8.29 12.52
CA GLY A 25 -11.35 -9.46 11.75
C GLY A 25 -10.21 -10.32 11.20
N GLY A 26 -8.98 -10.11 11.64
CA GLY A 26 -7.81 -10.85 11.18
C GLY A 26 -7.27 -11.88 12.17
N VAL A 27 -6.01 -12.28 11.99
CA VAL A 27 -5.30 -13.30 12.80
C VAL A 27 -4.30 -12.67 13.78
N GLY A 28 -3.89 -11.43 13.55
CA GLY A 28 -3.02 -10.67 14.46
C GLY A 28 -1.55 -11.11 14.47
N MET A 29 -1.09 -11.84 13.45
CA MET A 29 0.30 -12.31 13.39
C MET A 29 1.30 -11.17 13.15
N GLY A 30 2.55 -11.40 13.57
CA GLY A 30 3.66 -10.46 13.40
C GLY A 30 4.44 -10.67 12.10
N LEU A 31 5.51 -9.86 11.94
CA LEU A 31 6.37 -9.84 10.76
C LEU A 31 6.97 -11.21 10.40
N VAL A 32 7.27 -12.08 11.38
CA VAL A 32 7.85 -13.41 11.13
C VAL A 32 6.91 -14.27 10.28
N ALA A 33 5.61 -14.26 10.59
CA ALA A 33 4.63 -15.01 9.81
C ALA A 33 4.44 -14.41 8.41
N ALA A 34 4.42 -13.09 8.31
CA ALA A 34 4.38 -12.40 7.02
C ALA A 34 5.61 -12.71 6.17
N ALA A 35 6.82 -12.74 6.75
CA ALA A 35 8.05 -13.10 6.05
C ALA A 35 8.01 -14.53 5.54
N ALA A 36 7.53 -15.50 6.34
CA ALA A 36 7.42 -16.90 5.93
C ALA A 36 6.50 -17.08 4.71
N ILE A 37 5.36 -16.41 4.67
CA ILE A 37 4.46 -16.42 3.51
C ILE A 37 5.12 -15.76 2.29
N GLN A 38 5.84 -14.64 2.49
CA GLN A 38 6.52 -13.96 1.40
C GLN A 38 7.65 -14.81 0.78
N GLU A 39 8.31 -15.63 1.57
CA GLU A 39 9.30 -16.59 1.06
C GLU A 39 8.64 -17.60 0.08
N GLU A 40 7.46 -18.12 0.43
CA GLU A 40 6.74 -19.06 -0.45
C GLU A 40 6.16 -18.37 -1.69
N ILE A 41 5.62 -17.16 -1.56
CA ILE A 41 5.17 -16.33 -2.69
C ILE A 41 6.33 -16.07 -3.66
N GLY A 42 7.52 -15.73 -3.13
CA GLY A 42 8.73 -15.51 -3.93
C GLY A 42 9.21 -16.80 -4.61
N ARG A 43 9.18 -17.93 -3.91
CA ARG A 43 9.53 -19.24 -4.46
C ARG A 43 8.63 -19.66 -5.62
N ALA A 44 7.34 -19.37 -5.51
CA ALA A 44 6.34 -19.65 -6.54
C ALA A 44 6.34 -18.60 -7.67
N ALA A 45 7.09 -17.48 -7.54
CA ALA A 45 7.03 -16.33 -8.43
C ALA A 45 5.59 -15.87 -8.68
N CYS A 46 4.76 -15.84 -7.62
CA CYS A 46 3.33 -15.59 -7.70
C CYS A 46 3.03 -14.08 -7.77
N PRO A 47 2.50 -13.57 -8.88
CA PRO A 47 2.31 -12.13 -9.09
C PRO A 47 1.00 -11.63 -8.46
N THR A 48 0.97 -11.48 -7.14
CA THR A 48 -0.21 -11.05 -6.37
C THR A 48 0.07 -9.79 -5.56
N PRO A 49 -0.96 -8.99 -5.17
CA PRO A 49 -0.80 -7.80 -4.35
C PRO A 49 -0.59 -8.12 -2.85
N LEU A 50 -0.31 -9.37 -2.48
CA LEU A 50 -0.20 -9.78 -1.07
C LEU A 50 0.94 -9.04 -0.35
N THR A 51 2.10 -8.85 -1.01
CA THR A 51 3.25 -8.15 -0.42
C THR A 51 2.89 -6.71 -0.05
N GLY A 52 2.35 -5.95 -0.99
CA GLY A 52 1.92 -4.58 -0.75
C GLY A 52 0.84 -4.49 0.33
N THR A 53 -0.13 -5.40 0.30
CA THR A 53 -1.23 -5.44 1.27
C THR A 53 -0.73 -5.73 2.69
N LEU A 54 0.20 -6.67 2.87
CA LEU A 54 0.80 -6.93 4.19
C LEU A 54 1.63 -5.74 4.69
N GLN A 55 2.41 -5.09 3.82
CA GLN A 55 3.18 -3.89 4.18
C GLN A 55 2.24 -2.76 4.63
N ALA A 56 1.22 -2.46 3.83
CA ALA A 56 0.21 -1.46 4.18
C ALA A 56 -0.50 -1.79 5.51
N THR A 57 -0.82 -3.08 5.74
CA THR A 57 -1.44 -3.52 7.00
C THR A 57 -0.58 -3.20 8.22
N PHE A 58 0.74 -3.40 8.16
CA PHE A 58 1.62 -3.03 9.28
C PHE A 58 1.64 -1.51 9.53
N VAL A 59 1.66 -0.69 8.48
CA VAL A 59 1.55 0.77 8.61
C VAL A 59 0.22 1.18 9.24
N LEU A 60 -0.89 0.61 8.78
CA LEU A 60 -2.23 0.88 9.34
C LEU A 60 -2.36 0.44 10.81
N ARG A 61 -1.67 -0.62 11.22
CA ARG A 61 -1.62 -1.04 12.63
C ARG A 61 -0.93 -0.01 13.52
N GLU A 62 0.23 0.49 13.10
CA GLU A 62 0.96 1.53 13.82
C GLU A 62 0.14 2.83 13.89
N ALA A 63 -0.54 3.20 12.81
CA ALA A 63 -1.45 4.34 12.76
C ALA A 63 -2.78 4.11 13.51
N LYS A 64 -3.04 2.91 14.04
CA LYS A 64 -4.29 2.52 14.73
C LYS A 64 -5.55 2.78 13.89
N ALA A 65 -5.45 2.55 12.58
CA ALA A 65 -6.50 2.81 11.61
C ALA A 65 -7.48 1.62 11.51
N ASP A 66 -8.19 1.30 12.59
CA ASP A 66 -9.02 0.09 12.72
C ASP A 66 -10.06 -0.06 11.60
N LYS A 67 -10.69 1.04 11.16
CA LYS A 67 -11.64 1.03 10.05
C LYS A 67 -11.00 0.54 8.74
N LEU A 68 -9.77 0.95 8.47
CA LEU A 68 -9.03 0.57 7.26
C LEU A 68 -8.51 -0.86 7.36
N LEU A 69 -8.11 -1.29 8.56
CA LEU A 69 -7.75 -2.69 8.83
C LEU A 69 -8.93 -3.62 8.58
N SER A 70 -10.15 -3.21 8.94
CA SER A 70 -11.37 -3.98 8.61
C SER A 70 -11.62 -4.06 7.10
N GLN A 71 -11.31 -3.00 6.32
CA GLN A 71 -11.39 -3.06 4.85
C GLN A 71 -10.39 -4.06 4.26
N VAL A 72 -9.17 -4.15 4.81
CA VAL A 72 -8.21 -5.20 4.42
C VAL A 72 -8.78 -6.58 4.73
N ALA A 73 -9.39 -6.76 5.91
CA ALA A 73 -10.03 -8.02 6.28
C ALA A 73 -11.19 -8.40 5.34
N GLU A 74 -11.90 -7.43 4.79
CA GLU A 74 -12.97 -7.60 3.78
C GLU A 74 -12.41 -7.86 2.37
N GLY A 75 -11.07 -7.85 2.21
CA GLY A 75 -10.41 -8.19 0.95
C GLY A 75 -9.88 -7.01 0.15
N THR A 76 -9.96 -5.77 0.64
CA THR A 76 -9.37 -4.60 -0.03
C THR A 76 -7.85 -4.74 -0.08
N SER A 77 -7.28 -4.72 -1.28
CA SER A 77 -5.85 -4.75 -1.50
C SER A 77 -5.24 -3.35 -1.46
N MET A 78 -4.05 -3.23 -0.87
CA MET A 78 -3.38 -1.94 -0.70
C MET A 78 -1.87 -2.03 -0.99
N ALA A 79 -1.26 -0.90 -1.39
CA ALA A 79 0.18 -0.78 -1.49
C ALA A 79 0.68 0.55 -0.90
N LEU A 80 1.96 0.60 -0.57
CA LEU A 80 2.62 1.82 -0.09
C LEU A 80 3.10 2.67 -1.26
N ALA A 81 2.79 3.96 -1.23
CA ALA A 81 3.20 4.98 -2.18
C ALA A 81 3.92 6.10 -1.40
N ILE A 82 5.18 5.85 -1.02
CA ILE A 82 5.91 6.64 -0.01
C ILE A 82 7.25 7.21 -0.49
N HIS A 83 7.72 6.84 -1.69
CA HIS A 83 9.03 7.25 -2.17
C HIS A 83 8.96 8.44 -3.12
N GLY A 84 9.96 9.31 -3.02
CA GLY A 84 10.29 10.29 -4.05
C GLY A 84 11.14 9.70 -5.17
N GLU A 85 11.47 10.50 -6.18
CA GLU A 85 12.26 10.11 -7.36
C GLU A 85 13.67 9.64 -7.00
N ASP A 86 14.26 10.18 -5.93
CA ASP A 86 15.59 9.79 -5.44
C ASP A 86 15.63 8.38 -4.81
N GLY A 87 14.48 7.78 -4.54
CA GLY A 87 14.36 6.46 -3.92
C GLY A 87 14.80 6.42 -2.46
N SER A 88 14.96 7.57 -1.81
CA SER A 88 15.31 7.67 -0.39
C SER A 88 14.20 7.06 0.48
N LEU A 89 14.59 6.53 1.64
CA LEU A 89 13.68 6.04 2.68
C LEU A 89 13.45 7.09 3.79
N GLU A 90 14.04 8.28 3.64
CA GLU A 90 13.81 9.36 4.61
C GLU A 90 12.34 9.82 4.49
N PRO A 91 11.66 10.02 5.63
CA PRO A 91 10.22 10.32 5.61
C PRO A 91 9.84 11.57 4.81
N ASP A 92 10.72 12.55 4.73
CA ASP A 92 10.50 13.83 4.03
C ASP A 92 10.89 13.80 2.54
N SER A 93 11.38 12.64 2.03
CA SER A 93 11.80 12.50 0.63
C SER A 93 10.63 12.31 -0.36
N THR A 94 9.38 12.25 0.11
CA THR A 94 8.23 12.12 -0.79
C THR A 94 8.04 13.33 -1.68
N ASP A 95 7.77 13.11 -2.97
CA ASP A 95 7.44 14.16 -3.96
C ASP A 95 5.94 14.47 -4.03
N VAL A 96 5.17 13.99 -3.05
CA VAL A 96 3.75 14.28 -2.93
C VAL A 96 3.52 15.38 -1.89
N THR A 97 2.68 16.34 -2.24
CA THR A 97 2.25 17.43 -1.36
C THR A 97 0.78 17.32 -1.02
N ALA A 98 0.42 17.65 0.22
CA ALA A 98 -0.95 17.71 0.69
C ALA A 98 -1.38 19.16 0.98
N ASN A 99 -2.54 19.53 0.44
CA ASN A 99 -3.26 20.76 0.80
C ASN A 99 -4.60 20.35 1.41
N GLY A 100 -4.65 20.25 2.74
CA GLY A 100 -5.76 19.59 3.43
C GLY A 100 -5.82 18.10 3.06
N THR A 101 -6.93 17.68 2.43
CA THR A 101 -7.13 16.31 1.94
C THR A 101 -6.80 16.13 0.45
N SER A 102 -6.43 17.20 -0.25
CA SER A 102 -6.10 17.16 -1.67
C SER A 102 -4.62 16.88 -1.89
N LEU A 103 -4.28 15.79 -2.58
CA LEU A 103 -2.91 15.36 -2.86
C LEU A 103 -2.50 15.71 -4.29
N SER A 104 -1.27 16.22 -4.45
CA SER A 104 -0.65 16.47 -5.74
C SER A 104 0.82 16.08 -5.74
N GLY A 105 1.29 15.49 -6.83
CA GLY A 105 2.67 15.04 -6.99
C GLY A 105 2.74 13.62 -7.52
N THR A 106 3.92 13.02 -7.39
CA THR A 106 4.19 11.66 -7.89
C THR A 106 4.84 10.83 -6.80
N SER A 107 4.31 9.64 -6.55
CA SER A 107 5.01 8.63 -5.77
C SER A 107 5.68 7.64 -6.71
N TRP A 108 6.94 7.32 -6.45
CA TRP A 108 7.81 6.56 -7.32
C TRP A 108 8.02 5.14 -6.80
N TYR A 109 8.39 4.23 -7.69
CA TYR A 109 8.75 2.84 -7.36
C TYR A 109 7.67 2.06 -6.60
N VAL A 110 6.41 2.45 -6.78
CA VAL A 110 5.27 1.82 -6.12
C VAL A 110 5.08 0.43 -6.67
N GLN A 111 5.02 -0.56 -5.77
CA GLN A 111 4.79 -1.96 -6.14
C GLN A 111 3.31 -2.22 -6.34
N ASP A 112 3.01 -3.17 -7.24
CA ASP A 112 1.65 -3.69 -7.51
C ASP A 112 0.63 -2.60 -7.92
N ILE A 113 1.08 -1.56 -8.66
CA ILE A 113 0.25 -0.39 -8.98
C ILE A 113 -1.04 -0.71 -9.74
N HIS A 114 -1.05 -1.78 -10.57
CA HIS A 114 -2.24 -2.19 -11.32
C HIS A 114 -3.00 -3.36 -10.66
N LYS A 115 -2.61 -3.76 -9.44
CA LYS A 115 -3.16 -4.94 -8.76
C LYS A 115 -3.88 -4.58 -7.45
N VAL A 116 -3.76 -3.33 -6.99
CA VAL A 116 -4.33 -2.89 -5.72
C VAL A 116 -5.50 -1.95 -5.89
N ASP A 117 -6.40 -1.95 -4.91
CA ASP A 117 -7.57 -1.08 -4.88
C ASP A 117 -7.22 0.32 -4.37
N LYS A 118 -6.25 0.41 -3.45
CA LYS A 118 -5.90 1.67 -2.77
C LYS A 118 -4.39 1.80 -2.50
N PHE A 119 -3.96 3.06 -2.36
CA PHE A 119 -2.59 3.39 -1.94
C PHE A 119 -2.59 4.11 -0.59
N VAL A 120 -1.66 3.69 0.28
CA VAL A 120 -1.26 4.43 1.47
C VAL A 120 -0.12 5.36 1.04
N VAL A 121 -0.37 6.67 1.08
CA VAL A 121 0.51 7.71 0.53
C VAL A 121 1.11 8.53 1.66
N SER A 122 2.43 8.75 1.64
CA SER A 122 3.06 9.83 2.43
C SER A 122 3.03 11.13 1.64
N ALA A 123 2.67 12.23 2.29
CA ALA A 123 2.67 13.53 1.65
C ALA A 123 3.15 14.64 2.59
N ASN A 124 3.94 15.57 2.04
CA ASN A 124 4.42 16.76 2.72
C ASN A 124 3.33 17.83 2.77
N SER A 125 3.18 18.50 3.92
CA SER A 125 2.33 19.67 4.11
C SER A 125 3.07 20.75 4.87
N GLU A 126 2.47 21.93 5.03
CA GLU A 126 3.01 23.02 5.89
C GLU A 126 3.16 22.60 7.37
N GLN A 127 2.44 21.57 7.79
CA GLN A 127 2.43 21.07 9.18
C GLN A 127 3.33 19.86 9.40
N GLY A 128 4.00 19.40 8.34
CA GLY A 128 4.84 18.21 8.34
C GLY A 128 4.31 17.10 7.43
N ILE A 129 4.83 15.88 7.63
CA ILE A 129 4.44 14.72 6.84
C ILE A 129 3.18 14.10 7.45
N GLY A 130 2.24 13.72 6.59
CA GLY A 130 1.05 12.95 6.95
C GLY A 130 0.93 11.68 6.12
N LEU A 131 0.08 10.77 6.59
CA LEU A 131 -0.31 9.56 5.85
C LEU A 131 -1.76 9.67 5.39
N TYR A 132 -1.98 9.30 4.16
CA TYR A 132 -3.26 9.45 3.47
C TYR A 132 -3.62 8.18 2.71
N LEU A 133 -4.91 7.95 2.50
CA LEU A 133 -5.42 6.87 1.67
C LEU A 133 -6.08 7.45 0.43
N VAL A 134 -5.71 6.95 -0.75
CA VAL A 134 -6.34 7.26 -2.03
C VAL A 134 -6.83 6.00 -2.74
N SER A 135 -7.86 6.12 -3.55
CA SER A 135 -8.32 5.06 -4.44
C SER A 135 -7.40 4.98 -5.67
N ALA A 136 -7.02 3.78 -6.08
CA ALA A 136 -6.20 3.60 -7.29
C ALA A 136 -6.89 4.12 -8.55
N GLY A 137 -8.24 4.07 -8.60
CA GLY A 137 -9.03 4.58 -9.71
C GLY A 137 -9.02 6.09 -9.88
N ASP A 138 -8.59 6.85 -8.87
CA ASP A 138 -8.53 8.32 -8.88
C ASP A 138 -7.13 8.84 -9.27
N CYS A 139 -6.16 7.94 -9.46
CA CYS A 139 -4.77 8.25 -9.77
C CYS A 139 -4.42 7.91 -11.24
N ASP A 140 -3.43 8.61 -11.80
CA ASP A 140 -2.81 8.21 -13.07
C ASP A 140 -1.66 7.24 -12.78
N LEU A 141 -1.81 5.99 -13.24
CA LEU A 141 -0.89 4.89 -12.96
C LEU A 141 0.06 4.68 -14.16
N GLN A 142 1.35 4.88 -13.96
CA GLN A 142 2.37 4.79 -14.99
C GLN A 142 3.35 3.66 -14.69
N GLY A 143 3.16 2.50 -15.34
CA GLY A 143 4.00 1.32 -15.17
C GLY A 143 5.43 1.50 -15.68
N ASP A 144 6.41 1.01 -14.92
CA ASP A 144 7.81 0.97 -15.31
C ASP A 144 8.13 -0.28 -16.15
N LYS A 145 9.09 -0.16 -17.08
CA LYS A 145 9.62 -1.31 -17.79
C LYS A 145 10.71 -1.96 -16.97
N ILE A 146 10.35 -3.01 -16.23
CA ILE A 146 11.27 -3.77 -15.39
C ILE A 146 11.57 -5.14 -15.99
N VAL A 147 12.72 -5.72 -15.61
CA VAL A 147 13.19 -7.01 -16.12
C VAL A 147 12.38 -8.18 -15.56
N ASP A 148 12.00 -8.08 -14.28
CA ASP A 148 11.22 -9.12 -13.60
C ASP A 148 9.73 -9.01 -13.97
N LEU A 149 9.27 -9.88 -14.86
CA LEU A 149 7.88 -9.90 -15.32
C LEU A 149 6.87 -10.43 -14.29
N THR A 150 7.34 -10.94 -13.15
CA THR A 150 6.46 -11.33 -12.03
C THR A 150 6.09 -10.15 -11.14
N ARG A 151 6.80 -9.02 -11.30
CA ARG A 151 6.55 -7.78 -10.57
C ARG A 151 5.78 -6.78 -11.42
N ASP A 152 5.08 -5.90 -10.74
CA ASP A 152 4.40 -4.75 -11.30
C ASP A 152 4.80 -3.53 -10.47
N GLN A 153 5.60 -2.65 -11.06
CA GLN A 153 6.13 -1.46 -10.41
C GLN A 153 5.90 -0.25 -11.29
N GLY A 154 5.76 0.90 -10.68
CA GLY A 154 5.63 2.15 -11.42
C GLY A 154 5.45 3.37 -10.54
N ARG A 155 4.82 4.38 -11.13
CA ARG A 155 4.56 5.68 -10.53
C ARG A 155 3.07 5.89 -10.35
N VAL A 156 2.70 6.48 -9.23
CA VAL A 156 1.34 6.92 -8.92
C VAL A 156 1.32 8.44 -8.97
N VAL A 157 0.69 8.99 -9.99
CA VAL A 157 0.59 10.43 -10.21
C VAL A 157 -0.75 10.93 -9.72
N MET A 158 -0.72 11.95 -8.87
CA MET A 158 -1.88 12.56 -8.24
C MET A 158 -1.96 14.04 -8.65
N ASN A 159 -3.14 14.48 -9.10
CA ASN A 159 -3.41 15.84 -9.53
C ASN A 159 -4.64 16.38 -8.80
N GLY A 160 -4.46 16.79 -7.54
CA GLY A 160 -5.58 17.24 -6.70
C GLY A 160 -6.52 16.09 -6.30
N VAL A 161 -5.97 14.89 -6.06
CA VAL A 161 -6.76 13.71 -5.67
C VAL A 161 -7.23 13.85 -4.22
N GLU A 162 -8.53 13.67 -3.98
CA GLU A 162 -9.07 13.64 -2.63
C GLU A 162 -8.66 12.37 -1.89
N ALA A 163 -8.22 12.54 -0.63
CA ALA A 163 -7.69 11.48 0.20
C ALA A 163 -8.36 11.43 1.58
N GLU A 164 -8.47 10.23 2.15
CA GLU A 164 -8.81 10.03 3.56
C GLU A 164 -7.53 10.15 4.41
N VAL A 165 -7.57 10.94 5.48
CA VAL A 165 -6.41 11.09 6.40
C VAL A 165 -6.29 9.83 7.26
N ILE A 166 -5.12 9.18 7.23
CA ILE A 166 -4.78 8.03 8.09
C ILE A 166 -4.09 8.52 9.37
N ALA A 167 -3.05 9.34 9.20
CA ALA A 167 -2.35 10.01 10.29
C ALA A 167 -2.14 11.47 9.92
N ALA A 168 -2.49 12.37 10.82
CA ALA A 168 -2.35 13.80 10.60
C ALA A 168 -0.86 14.21 10.46
N PRO A 169 -0.56 15.30 9.71
CA PRO A 169 0.80 15.81 9.63
C PRO A 169 1.37 16.13 11.02
N GLY A 170 2.59 15.63 11.29
CA GLY A 170 3.30 15.80 12.56
C GLY A 170 3.00 14.72 13.62
N ASP A 171 2.09 13.80 13.38
CA ASP A 171 1.80 12.66 14.26
C ASP A 171 2.55 11.37 13.83
N GLY A 172 3.39 11.46 12.80
CA GLY A 172 4.13 10.35 12.21
C GLY A 172 5.55 10.19 12.70
#